data_455970d5131327ea84abef0195a02354
#
_entry.id   455970d5131327ea84abef0195a02354
#
_cell.length_a   1.000
_cell.length_b   1.000
_cell.length_c   1.000
_cell.angle_alpha   90.00
_cell.angle_beta   90.00
_cell.angle_gamma   90.00
#
_symmetry.space_group_name_H-M   'P 1'
#
loop_
_entity.id
_entity.type
_entity.pdbx_description
1 polymer ?
#
loop_
_entity_poly.entity_id
_entity_poly.type
_entity_poly.pdbx_seq_one_letter_code
_entity_poly.pdbx_strand_id
1 'polypeptide(L)'
;MAVVAATLVGGLSLAACGSKPAENNAGTGSATASASNFTACMVTDTGGIDDKSFNASAWRGMQDAQASGKAKSSYVTSTSENDYEPNLNALVAKKCGLIVSVGGLMGDATKAVATKNPGSKFAIVDASYDPPLPNVFGMTFNTAQGAFLGGYLAAGMSKTGKVATYGGLQIAPVTIYMDGFQEGVEYYNKQKSKNVGVLGWNEGTQKGVFAGSFTDQNKGKQIASTFIQQGADIIFPVAGGVGLGTAAAAAATNGKVNLIWVDFDGCQNAAQYCKLFISTVLKNIPQIVTKTVEDAAAGNFKSGAYVGTLENDGTGLGAFNQFDSKVPAELKTELETLKADIISGKVTIASKVQPKA
;
A
#
# COMPACT_ATOMS: atom_id res chain seq x y z
N MET A 1 43.09 42.97 -35.83
CA MET A 1 43.80 44.14 -35.28
C MET A 1 43.59 43.99 -33.76
N ALA A 2 44.64 43.52 -33.07
CA ALA A 2 45.65 44.25 -32.37
C ALA A 2 45.07 44.92 -31.10
N VAL A 3 45.60 44.86 -29.86
CA VAL A 3 46.89 44.49 -29.26
C VAL A 3 46.65 44.45 -27.74
N VAL A 4 47.07 43.43 -27.05
CA VAL A 4 48.01 43.30 -25.92
C VAL A 4 48.27 44.55 -25.05
N ALA A 5 48.18 44.39 -23.74
CA ALA A 5 49.23 44.81 -22.80
C ALA A 5 49.04 44.24 -21.38
N ALA A 6 50.02 43.50 -20.92
CA ALA A 6 50.26 43.06 -19.54
C ALA A 6 51.06 44.19 -18.80
N THR A 7 50.84 44.26 -17.47
CA THR A 7 51.88 44.84 -16.57
C THR A 7 51.84 44.12 -15.21
N LEU A 8 53.00 43.54 -14.87
CA LEU A 8 53.46 43.12 -13.55
C LEU A 8 54.05 44.28 -12.77
N VAL A 9 53.85 44.34 -11.46
CA VAL A 9 54.73 44.84 -10.39
C VAL A 9 54.12 44.30 -9.08
N GLY A 10 54.72 43.53 -8.20
CA GLY A 10 56.02 43.59 -7.60
C GLY A 10 55.96 44.00 -6.14
N GLY A 11 55.99 42.97 -5.26
CA GLY A 11 56.66 42.88 -3.97
C GLY A 11 56.36 43.85 -2.84
N LEU A 12 56.08 43.32 -1.65
CA LEU A 12 56.96 43.43 -0.45
C LEU A 12 56.33 42.71 0.76
N SER A 13 57.07 41.80 1.33
CA SER A 13 56.88 41.10 2.58
C SER A 13 57.06 41.99 3.80
N LEU A 14 56.15 41.91 4.77
CA LEU A 14 56.41 42.32 6.16
C LEU A 14 55.95 41.27 7.09
N ALA A 15 56.90 40.65 7.80
CA ALA A 15 56.65 39.69 8.87
C ALA A 15 56.23 40.46 10.14
N ALA A 16 55.13 40.02 10.75
CA ALA A 16 54.75 40.35 12.13
C ALA A 16 54.38 39.09 12.87
N CYS A 17 55.18 38.74 13.89
CA CYS A 17 54.89 37.70 14.87
C CYS A 17 53.66 38.12 15.71
N GLY A 18 52.61 37.32 15.69
CA GLY A 18 51.48 37.43 16.58
C GLY A 18 51.05 36.01 17.03
N SER A 19 51.00 35.83 18.34
CA SER A 19 50.71 34.59 19.06
C SER A 19 49.37 33.94 18.65
N LYS A 20 49.41 32.64 18.46
CA LYS A 20 48.26 31.75 18.16
C LYS A 20 47.21 31.76 19.28
N PRO A 21 45.94 32.03 19.04
CA PRO A 21 44.86 31.62 19.93
C PRO A 21 44.61 30.12 19.76
N ALA A 22 44.28 29.42 20.86
CA ALA A 22 43.94 28.02 20.89
C ALA A 22 42.73 27.74 19.98
N GLU A 23 42.89 26.85 19.01
CA GLU A 23 41.80 26.30 18.21
C GLU A 23 40.98 25.35 19.12
N ASN A 24 39.79 25.79 19.53
CA ASN A 24 38.72 24.90 19.97
C ASN A 24 38.27 24.11 18.76
N ASN A 25 38.75 22.88 18.63
CA ASN A 25 38.28 21.90 17.67
C ASN A 25 36.89 21.39 18.15
N ALA A 26 35.83 22.17 17.89
CA ALA A 26 34.49 21.64 17.85
C ALA A 26 34.37 20.84 16.55
N GLY A 27 34.78 19.60 16.60
CA GLY A 27 34.55 18.64 15.54
C GLY A 27 33.04 18.47 15.32
N THR A 28 32.51 19.21 14.37
CA THR A 28 31.26 18.81 13.68
C THR A 28 31.57 17.55 12.87
N GLY A 29 31.57 16.42 13.57
CA GLY A 29 31.53 15.11 12.92
C GLY A 29 30.20 15.02 12.19
N SER A 30 30.21 15.41 10.90
CA SER A 30 29.23 14.87 9.95
C SER A 30 29.44 13.36 9.98
N ALA A 31 28.62 12.65 10.76
CA ALA A 31 28.51 11.22 10.68
C ALA A 31 28.01 10.91 9.26
N THR A 32 28.90 10.68 8.33
CA THR A 32 28.60 9.97 7.10
C THR A 32 28.04 8.63 7.56
N ALA A 33 26.71 8.47 7.45
CA ALA A 33 26.04 7.21 7.71
C ALA A 33 26.76 6.13 6.89
N SER A 34 27.46 5.23 7.56
CA SER A 34 28.14 4.11 6.91
C SER A 34 27.04 3.34 6.17
N ALA A 35 27.14 3.29 4.84
CA ALA A 35 26.14 2.59 4.04
C ALA A 35 25.98 1.17 4.57
N SER A 36 24.76 0.79 4.95
CA SER A 36 24.46 -0.53 5.50
C SER A 36 24.91 -1.62 4.52
N ASN A 37 25.57 -2.67 5.03
CA ASN A 37 25.87 -3.87 4.26
C ASN A 37 24.69 -4.84 4.23
N PHE A 38 23.60 -4.54 4.95
CA PHE A 38 22.40 -5.36 4.94
C PHE A 38 21.66 -5.20 3.63
N THR A 39 21.26 -6.31 3.01
CA THR A 39 20.50 -6.32 1.75
C THR A 39 19.13 -6.93 2.01
N ALA A 40 18.07 -6.17 1.79
CA ALA A 40 16.70 -6.64 1.75
C ALA A 40 16.29 -6.86 0.29
N CYS A 41 15.69 -8.00 0.01
CA CYS A 41 15.29 -8.38 -1.35
C CYS A 41 13.80 -8.69 -1.36
N MET A 42 13.09 -8.19 -2.37
CA MET A 42 11.64 -8.37 -2.51
C MET A 42 11.32 -9.22 -3.75
N VAL A 43 10.30 -10.07 -3.65
CA VAL A 43 9.66 -10.74 -4.77
C VAL A 43 8.21 -10.29 -4.83
N THR A 44 7.75 -9.81 -5.99
CA THR A 44 6.34 -9.50 -6.22
C THR A 44 5.59 -10.73 -6.72
N ASP A 45 4.28 -10.74 -6.46
CA ASP A 45 3.38 -11.61 -7.20
C ASP A 45 3.19 -11.16 -8.67
N THR A 46 2.18 -11.70 -9.35
CA THR A 46 1.91 -11.42 -10.78
C THR A 46 1.46 -9.99 -11.07
N GLY A 47 1.18 -9.16 -10.06
CA GLY A 47 0.76 -7.77 -10.24
C GLY A 47 1.86 -6.84 -10.78
N GLY A 48 3.13 -7.23 -10.62
CA GLY A 48 4.28 -6.41 -10.99
C GLY A 48 4.48 -5.21 -10.07
N ILE A 49 5.61 -4.51 -10.26
CA ILE A 49 6.05 -3.43 -9.35
C ILE A 49 5.32 -2.09 -9.60
N ASP A 50 4.71 -1.92 -10.74
CA ASP A 50 4.13 -0.64 -11.18
C ASP A 50 2.59 -0.69 -11.24
N ASP A 51 1.99 -1.50 -10.37
CA ASP A 51 0.55 -1.69 -10.25
C ASP A 51 -0.20 -0.46 -9.68
N LYS A 52 0.52 0.58 -9.27
CA LYS A 52 0.02 1.82 -8.65
C LYS A 52 -0.78 1.59 -7.36
N SER A 53 -0.64 0.44 -6.73
CA SER A 53 -1.42 -0.01 -5.59
C SER A 53 -0.56 -0.91 -4.69
N PHE A 54 -0.80 -2.21 -4.67
CA PHE A 54 -0.31 -3.21 -3.72
C PHE A 54 1.21 -3.42 -3.74
N ASN A 55 1.77 -3.89 -4.88
CA ASN A 55 3.20 -4.15 -5.00
C ASN A 55 4.03 -2.86 -4.95
N ALA A 56 3.52 -1.78 -5.58
CA ALA A 56 4.14 -0.47 -5.52
C ALA A 56 4.26 0.04 -4.07
N SER A 57 3.25 -0.23 -3.22
CA SER A 57 3.27 0.16 -1.81
C SER A 57 4.31 -0.63 -1.00
N ALA A 58 4.44 -1.93 -1.24
CA ALA A 58 5.48 -2.74 -0.61
C ALA A 58 6.89 -2.29 -1.02
N TRP A 59 7.07 -2.02 -2.31
CA TRP A 59 8.34 -1.47 -2.81
C TRP A 59 8.66 -0.11 -2.20
N ARG A 60 7.66 0.74 -1.98
CA ARG A 60 7.85 2.01 -1.27
C ARG A 60 8.44 1.78 0.11
N GLY A 61 7.95 0.81 0.88
CA GLY A 61 8.52 0.47 2.20
C GLY A 61 9.97 0.01 2.12
N MET A 62 10.33 -0.77 1.07
CA MET A 62 11.72 -1.15 0.81
C MET A 62 12.61 0.07 0.51
N GLN A 63 12.09 1.03 -0.28
CA GLN A 63 12.80 2.26 -0.61
C GLN A 63 12.97 3.18 0.61
N ASP A 64 11.97 3.27 1.47
CA ASP A 64 12.03 4.08 2.68
C ASP A 64 13.10 3.52 3.66
N ALA A 65 13.20 2.19 3.82
CA ALA A 65 14.27 1.55 4.58
C ALA A 65 15.66 1.78 3.94
N GLN A 66 15.74 1.85 2.62
CA GLN A 66 16.98 2.22 1.93
C GLN A 66 17.33 3.69 2.13
N ALA A 67 16.35 4.59 2.03
CA ALA A 67 16.54 6.04 2.21
C ALA A 67 16.99 6.38 3.65
N SER A 68 16.56 5.59 4.66
CA SER A 68 17.04 5.71 6.04
C SER A 68 18.47 5.20 6.25
N GLY A 69 19.12 4.67 5.21
CA GLY A 69 20.47 4.11 5.27
C GLY A 69 20.57 2.76 5.97
N LYS A 70 19.45 2.12 6.32
CA LYS A 70 19.42 0.86 7.09
C LYS A 70 19.65 -0.38 6.23
N ALA A 71 19.27 -0.34 4.95
CA ALA A 71 19.38 -1.47 4.04
C ALA A 71 19.66 -1.02 2.60
N LYS A 72 20.22 -1.94 1.80
CA LYS A 72 20.15 -1.88 0.33
C LYS A 72 18.93 -2.68 -0.10
N SER A 73 18.11 -2.14 -0.99
CA SER A 73 16.89 -2.78 -1.44
C SER A 73 16.98 -3.20 -2.91
N SER A 74 16.44 -4.36 -3.23
CA SER A 74 16.29 -4.85 -4.60
C SER A 74 15.00 -5.66 -4.74
N TYR A 75 14.51 -5.82 -5.97
CA TYR A 75 13.33 -6.64 -6.21
C TYR A 75 13.50 -7.54 -7.43
N VAL A 76 12.66 -8.57 -7.49
CA VAL A 76 12.41 -9.44 -8.63
C VAL A 76 10.90 -9.51 -8.82
N THR A 77 10.44 -9.42 -10.05
CA THR A 77 9.02 -9.57 -10.39
C THR A 77 8.73 -11.00 -10.85
N SER A 78 7.53 -11.47 -10.53
CA SER A 78 7.00 -12.73 -11.06
C SER A 78 5.93 -12.43 -12.11
N THR A 79 5.93 -13.20 -13.18
CA THR A 79 4.96 -13.10 -14.28
C THR A 79 3.88 -14.18 -14.18
N SER A 80 4.18 -15.23 -13.43
CA SER A 80 3.30 -16.36 -13.16
C SER A 80 3.58 -16.94 -11.77
N GLU A 81 2.67 -17.76 -11.26
CA GLU A 81 2.87 -18.49 -9.99
C GLU A 81 4.07 -19.46 -10.05
N ASN A 82 4.40 -19.97 -11.25
CA ASN A 82 5.57 -20.84 -11.46
C ASN A 82 6.90 -20.14 -11.21
N ASP A 83 6.91 -18.79 -11.19
CA ASP A 83 8.12 -18.01 -10.94
C ASP A 83 8.40 -17.83 -9.43
N TYR A 84 7.42 -18.07 -8.55
CA TYR A 84 7.53 -17.74 -7.12
C TYR A 84 8.66 -18.49 -6.41
N GLU A 85 8.65 -19.84 -6.44
CA GLU A 85 9.71 -20.63 -5.81
C GLU A 85 11.09 -20.40 -6.44
N PRO A 86 11.25 -20.38 -7.79
CA PRO A 86 12.52 -20.04 -8.42
C PRO A 86 13.07 -18.68 -7.99
N ASN A 87 12.22 -17.63 -7.98
CA ASN A 87 12.63 -16.29 -7.56
C ASN A 87 13.07 -16.26 -6.09
N LEU A 88 12.31 -16.88 -5.19
CA LEU A 88 12.66 -16.97 -3.77
C LEU A 88 13.99 -17.71 -3.56
N ASN A 89 14.18 -18.86 -4.24
CA ASN A 89 15.43 -19.63 -4.16
C ASN A 89 16.64 -18.84 -4.69
N ALA A 90 16.45 -18.06 -5.75
CA ALA A 90 17.49 -17.17 -6.28
C ALA A 90 17.93 -16.12 -5.24
N LEU A 91 16.98 -15.56 -4.47
CA LEU A 91 17.28 -14.59 -3.41
C LEU A 91 17.95 -15.25 -2.18
N VAL A 92 17.59 -16.49 -1.85
CA VAL A 92 18.30 -17.30 -0.85
C VAL A 92 19.75 -17.51 -1.28
N ALA A 93 19.97 -17.94 -2.54
CA ALA A 93 21.32 -18.14 -3.09
C ALA A 93 22.14 -16.84 -3.13
N LYS A 94 21.48 -15.69 -3.35
CA LYS A 94 22.09 -14.36 -3.30
C LYS A 94 22.44 -13.92 -1.87
N LYS A 95 22.02 -14.68 -0.85
CA LYS A 95 22.24 -14.39 0.58
C LYS A 95 21.64 -13.05 1.02
N CYS A 96 20.44 -12.74 0.57
CA CYS A 96 19.69 -11.58 1.06
C CYS A 96 19.49 -11.70 2.57
N GLY A 97 19.74 -10.63 3.33
CA GLY A 97 19.60 -10.59 4.78
C GLY A 97 18.14 -10.70 5.25
N LEU A 98 17.21 -10.24 4.40
CA LEU A 98 15.76 -10.44 4.51
C LEU A 98 15.18 -10.61 3.11
N ILE A 99 14.28 -11.58 2.94
CA ILE A 99 13.52 -11.80 1.71
C ILE A 99 12.06 -11.47 2.00
N VAL A 100 11.52 -10.49 1.27
CA VAL A 100 10.12 -10.03 1.42
C VAL A 100 9.31 -10.54 0.23
N SER A 101 8.39 -11.47 0.50
CA SER A 101 7.39 -11.92 -0.47
C SER A 101 6.17 -10.99 -0.43
N VAL A 102 5.65 -10.59 -1.57
CA VAL A 102 4.53 -9.66 -1.63
C VAL A 102 3.35 -10.32 -2.34
N GLY A 103 2.31 -10.62 -1.57
CA GLY A 103 1.05 -11.19 -2.03
C GLY A 103 0.68 -12.53 -1.41
N GLY A 104 -0.59 -12.68 -1.07
CA GLY A 104 -1.14 -13.92 -0.51
C GLY A 104 -0.97 -15.13 -1.44
N LEU A 105 -0.90 -14.92 -2.75
CA LEU A 105 -0.61 -15.97 -3.74
C LEU A 105 0.76 -16.61 -3.55
N MET A 106 1.70 -15.90 -2.93
CA MET A 106 3.04 -16.41 -2.64
C MET A 106 3.12 -17.25 -1.34
N GLY A 107 2.00 -17.42 -0.62
CA GLY A 107 1.97 -18.08 0.67
C GLY A 107 2.62 -19.47 0.67
N ASP A 108 2.18 -20.37 -0.21
CA ASP A 108 2.70 -21.74 -0.29
C ASP A 108 4.16 -21.78 -0.74
N ALA A 109 4.55 -20.99 -1.73
CA ALA A 109 5.92 -20.90 -2.21
C ALA A 109 6.86 -20.38 -1.11
N THR A 110 6.45 -19.33 -0.38
CA THR A 110 7.24 -18.79 0.74
C THR A 110 7.38 -19.83 1.85
N LYS A 111 6.32 -20.55 2.21
CA LYS A 111 6.35 -21.63 3.19
C LYS A 111 7.34 -22.73 2.79
N ALA A 112 7.24 -23.18 1.53
CA ALA A 112 8.10 -24.26 1.01
C ALA A 112 9.57 -23.86 1.04
N VAL A 113 9.92 -22.67 0.58
CA VAL A 113 11.31 -22.20 0.53
C VAL A 113 11.84 -21.87 1.93
N ALA A 114 11.06 -21.23 2.79
CA ALA A 114 11.45 -20.91 4.15
C ALA A 114 11.73 -22.17 5.00
N THR A 115 10.90 -23.20 4.85
CA THR A 115 11.09 -24.49 5.55
C THR A 115 12.38 -25.19 5.13
N LYS A 116 12.74 -25.14 3.85
CA LYS A 116 13.99 -25.71 3.31
C LYS A 116 15.24 -24.88 3.69
N ASN A 117 15.05 -23.62 4.07
CA ASN A 117 16.14 -22.67 4.33
C ASN A 117 16.00 -22.00 5.72
N PRO A 118 16.10 -22.76 6.83
CA PRO A 118 15.84 -22.25 8.18
C PRO A 118 16.82 -21.15 8.63
N GLY A 119 17.97 -21.02 7.99
CA GLY A 119 18.95 -19.96 8.24
C GLY A 119 18.66 -18.64 7.53
N SER A 120 17.70 -18.60 6.60
CA SER A 120 17.27 -17.40 5.89
C SER A 120 16.05 -16.79 6.56
N LYS A 121 15.95 -15.45 6.54
CA LYS A 121 14.82 -14.69 7.11
C LYS A 121 13.86 -14.29 6.01
N PHE A 122 12.57 -14.49 6.25
CA PHE A 122 11.50 -14.14 5.33
C PHE A 122 10.49 -13.23 6.00
N ALA A 123 9.89 -12.37 5.21
CA ALA A 123 8.66 -11.68 5.56
C ALA A 123 7.66 -11.84 4.40
N ILE A 124 6.37 -11.86 4.69
CA ILE A 124 5.35 -12.00 3.65
C ILE A 124 4.19 -11.05 3.90
N VAL A 125 3.75 -10.35 2.86
CA VAL A 125 2.57 -9.49 2.86
C VAL A 125 1.35 -10.29 2.43
N ASP A 126 0.25 -10.15 3.16
CA ASP A 126 -1.04 -10.81 2.95
C ASP A 126 -1.06 -12.32 3.20
N ALA A 127 -0.10 -12.83 3.96
CA ALA A 127 -0.16 -14.18 4.50
C ALA A 127 0.46 -14.27 5.90
N SER A 128 0.02 -15.27 6.65
CA SER A 128 0.61 -15.72 7.91
C SER A 128 0.43 -17.23 8.03
N TYR A 129 1.13 -17.86 8.97
CA TYR A 129 1.10 -19.30 9.13
C TYR A 129 0.68 -19.69 10.56
N ASP A 130 -0.14 -20.72 10.65
CA ASP A 130 -0.52 -21.34 11.92
C ASP A 130 -0.25 -22.86 11.83
N PRO A 131 0.71 -23.41 12.64
CA PRO A 131 1.60 -22.69 13.54
C PRO A 131 2.60 -21.77 12.80
N PRO A 132 3.12 -20.70 13.48
CA PRO A 132 4.10 -19.80 12.89
C PRO A 132 5.39 -20.52 12.49
N LEU A 133 5.97 -20.13 11.35
CA LEU A 133 7.31 -20.60 10.94
C LEU A 133 8.38 -19.79 11.68
N PRO A 134 9.46 -20.45 12.18
CA PRO A 134 10.44 -19.79 13.06
C PRO A 134 11.29 -18.71 12.37
N ASN A 135 11.30 -18.68 11.04
CA ASN A 135 12.07 -17.76 10.22
C ASN A 135 11.19 -16.89 9.29
N VAL A 136 9.87 -16.83 9.54
CA VAL A 136 8.96 -16.02 8.73
C VAL A 136 8.17 -15.04 9.60
N PHE A 137 8.07 -13.79 9.16
CA PHE A 137 7.17 -12.77 9.71
C PHE A 137 6.03 -12.51 8.74
N GLY A 138 4.80 -12.83 9.14
CA GLY A 138 3.60 -12.61 8.35
C GLY A 138 3.01 -11.21 8.60
N MET A 139 2.59 -10.53 7.54
CA MET A 139 1.95 -9.21 7.61
C MET A 139 0.57 -9.31 6.97
N THR A 140 -0.46 -9.39 7.80
CA THR A 140 -1.87 -9.44 7.39
C THR A 140 -2.57 -8.15 7.80
N PHE A 141 -3.74 -7.88 7.20
CA PHE A 141 -4.44 -6.61 7.42
C PHE A 141 -5.94 -6.85 7.50
N ASN A 142 -6.58 -6.31 8.53
CA ASN A 142 -8.03 -6.30 8.66
C ASN A 142 -8.62 -5.14 7.85
N THR A 143 -8.45 -5.21 6.54
CA THR A 143 -8.88 -4.15 5.62
C THR A 143 -10.40 -4.03 5.51
N ALA A 144 -11.18 -5.00 6.04
CA ALA A 144 -12.61 -4.83 6.19
C ALA A 144 -12.96 -3.58 7.01
N GLN A 145 -12.14 -3.24 8.02
CA GLN A 145 -12.35 -2.06 8.85
C GLN A 145 -12.22 -0.75 8.04
N GLY A 146 -11.15 -0.61 7.25
CA GLY A 146 -10.97 0.56 6.37
C GLY A 146 -12.01 0.60 5.24
N ALA A 147 -12.34 -0.57 4.66
CA ALA A 147 -13.32 -0.69 3.59
C ALA A 147 -14.75 -0.38 4.07
N PHE A 148 -15.08 -0.69 5.33
CA PHE A 148 -16.35 -0.30 5.94
C PHE A 148 -16.52 1.22 5.93
N LEU A 149 -15.49 1.97 6.32
CA LEU A 149 -15.48 3.43 6.21
C LEU A 149 -15.61 3.89 4.76
N GLY A 150 -14.92 3.20 3.83
CA GLY A 150 -15.02 3.46 2.39
C GLY A 150 -16.42 3.24 1.83
N GLY A 151 -17.10 2.17 2.25
CA GLY A 151 -18.50 1.88 1.87
C GLY A 151 -19.48 2.90 2.42
N TYR A 152 -19.33 3.28 3.70
CA TYR A 152 -20.12 4.33 4.33
C TYR A 152 -19.96 5.67 3.59
N LEU A 153 -18.71 6.06 3.28
CA LEU A 153 -18.41 7.25 2.49
C LEU A 153 -19.05 7.18 1.09
N ALA A 154 -18.91 6.05 0.39
CA ALA A 154 -19.46 5.86 -0.94
C ALA A 154 -21.00 6.00 -0.94
N ALA A 155 -21.66 5.40 0.04
CA ALA A 155 -23.11 5.51 0.20
C ALA A 155 -23.56 6.97 0.45
N GLY A 156 -22.81 7.70 1.30
CA GLY A 156 -23.11 9.10 1.62
C GLY A 156 -22.84 10.06 0.46
N MET A 157 -21.95 9.72 -0.44
CA MET A 157 -21.57 10.53 -1.61
C MET A 157 -22.31 10.17 -2.89
N SER A 158 -22.95 8.99 -2.97
CA SER A 158 -23.67 8.53 -4.14
C SER A 158 -24.89 9.41 -4.45
N LYS A 159 -25.06 9.79 -5.71
CA LYS A 159 -26.19 10.56 -6.23
C LYS A 159 -27.25 9.67 -6.87
N THR A 160 -26.83 8.52 -7.37
CA THR A 160 -27.72 7.57 -8.05
C THR A 160 -28.32 6.54 -7.09
N GLY A 161 -27.76 6.41 -5.88
CA GLY A 161 -28.10 5.35 -4.95
C GLY A 161 -27.56 3.98 -5.37
N LYS A 162 -26.54 3.94 -6.24
CA LYS A 162 -25.88 2.71 -6.67
C LYS A 162 -24.37 2.89 -6.65
N VAL A 163 -23.70 2.04 -5.88
CA VAL A 163 -22.25 1.92 -5.82
C VAL A 163 -21.82 0.53 -6.28
N ALA A 164 -20.55 0.34 -6.60
CA ALA A 164 -20.07 -0.95 -7.08
C ALA A 164 -18.71 -1.29 -6.50
N THR A 165 -18.44 -2.59 -6.36
CA THR A 165 -17.11 -3.12 -6.09
C THR A 165 -16.87 -4.40 -6.89
N TYR A 166 -15.60 -4.69 -7.18
CA TYR A 166 -15.18 -5.94 -7.79
C TYR A 166 -13.74 -6.25 -7.40
N GLY A 167 -13.35 -7.53 -7.49
CA GLY A 167 -12.00 -7.98 -7.17
C GLY A 167 -11.14 -8.28 -8.39
N GLY A 168 -9.82 -8.34 -8.19
CA GLY A 168 -8.90 -8.92 -9.16
C GLY A 168 -9.10 -10.43 -9.26
N LEU A 169 -8.80 -11.14 -8.17
CA LEU A 169 -9.03 -12.58 -7.97
C LEU A 169 -9.86 -12.82 -6.70
N GLN A 170 -10.58 -13.93 -6.65
CA GLN A 170 -11.37 -14.29 -5.46
C GLN A 170 -10.48 -14.95 -4.40
N ILE A 171 -9.71 -14.15 -3.70
CA ILE A 171 -8.84 -14.57 -2.59
C ILE A 171 -9.14 -13.74 -1.34
N ALA A 172 -8.84 -14.27 -0.16
CA ALA A 172 -9.18 -13.64 1.11
C ALA A 172 -8.70 -12.18 1.24
N PRO A 173 -7.45 -11.80 0.85
CA PRO A 173 -7.00 -10.41 0.90
C PRO A 173 -7.75 -9.43 -0.01
N VAL A 174 -8.57 -9.93 -0.95
CA VAL A 174 -9.43 -9.16 -1.85
C VAL A 174 -10.86 -9.14 -1.33
N THR A 175 -11.44 -10.31 -1.01
CA THR A 175 -12.84 -10.40 -0.58
C THR A 175 -13.09 -9.67 0.74
N ILE A 176 -12.11 -9.61 1.63
CA ILE A 176 -12.19 -8.86 2.89
C ILE A 176 -12.48 -7.35 2.68
N TYR A 177 -11.94 -6.75 1.64
CA TYR A 177 -12.27 -5.36 1.28
C TYR A 177 -13.71 -5.24 0.76
N MET A 178 -14.12 -6.22 -0.08
CA MET A 178 -15.44 -6.22 -0.69
C MET A 178 -16.53 -6.43 0.36
N ASP A 179 -16.28 -7.30 1.35
CA ASP A 179 -17.14 -7.51 2.50
C ASP A 179 -17.31 -6.21 3.29
N GLY A 180 -16.21 -5.63 3.78
CA GLY A 180 -16.26 -4.40 4.55
C GLY A 180 -16.92 -3.24 3.80
N PHE A 181 -16.67 -3.12 2.49
CA PHE A 181 -17.32 -2.10 1.66
C PHE A 181 -18.84 -2.29 1.63
N GLN A 182 -19.33 -3.51 1.39
CA GLN A 182 -20.77 -3.79 1.40
C GLN A 182 -21.37 -3.51 2.77
N GLU A 183 -20.76 -4.04 3.85
CA GLU A 183 -21.23 -3.81 5.22
C GLU A 183 -21.31 -2.32 5.57
N GLY A 184 -20.33 -1.52 5.13
CA GLY A 184 -20.32 -0.07 5.33
C GLY A 184 -21.48 0.63 4.62
N VAL A 185 -21.84 0.23 3.39
CA VAL A 185 -23.00 0.72 2.67
C VAL A 185 -24.29 0.33 3.38
N GLU A 186 -24.41 -0.92 3.82
CA GLU A 186 -25.59 -1.42 4.53
C GLU A 186 -25.77 -0.70 5.88
N TYR A 187 -24.66 -0.43 6.58
CA TYR A 187 -24.67 0.35 7.82
C TYR A 187 -25.15 1.78 7.59
N TYR A 188 -24.66 2.46 6.53
CA TYR A 188 -25.16 3.79 6.13
C TYR A 188 -26.66 3.76 5.86
N ASN A 189 -27.13 2.77 5.10
CA ASN A 189 -28.55 2.61 4.79
C ASN A 189 -29.40 2.51 6.06
N LYS A 190 -28.95 1.72 7.03
CA LYS A 190 -29.62 1.55 8.32
C LYS A 190 -29.64 2.86 9.12
N GLN A 191 -28.52 3.59 9.19
CA GLN A 191 -28.40 4.81 9.96
C GLN A 191 -29.22 5.97 9.36
N LYS A 192 -29.26 6.06 8.04
CA LYS A 192 -29.88 7.18 7.32
C LYS A 192 -31.24 6.85 6.69
N SER A 193 -31.78 5.64 6.92
CA SER A 193 -33.02 5.17 6.27
C SER A 193 -32.98 5.33 4.75
N LYS A 194 -31.84 4.94 4.15
CA LYS A 194 -31.58 4.96 2.70
C LYS A 194 -31.60 3.54 2.13
N ASN A 195 -31.49 3.43 0.82
CA ASN A 195 -31.41 2.16 0.09
C ASN A 195 -30.39 2.26 -1.05
N VAL A 196 -29.13 2.49 -0.70
CA VAL A 196 -28.03 2.46 -1.67
C VAL A 196 -27.69 1.01 -1.96
N GLY A 197 -27.72 0.65 -3.24
CA GLY A 197 -27.42 -0.72 -3.69
C GLY A 197 -25.94 -0.91 -3.99
N VAL A 198 -25.40 -2.08 -3.67
CA VAL A 198 -24.03 -2.49 -4.03
C VAL A 198 -24.09 -3.44 -5.21
N LEU A 199 -23.41 -3.09 -6.29
CA LEU A 199 -23.23 -3.95 -7.46
C LEU A 199 -21.88 -4.66 -7.37
N GLY A 200 -21.84 -5.89 -7.91
CA GLY A 200 -20.59 -6.63 -8.12
C GLY A 200 -20.14 -7.49 -6.95
N TRP A 201 -20.79 -7.44 -5.79
CA TRP A 201 -20.49 -8.30 -4.64
C TRP A 201 -21.73 -8.64 -3.83
N ASN A 202 -21.76 -9.84 -3.29
CA ASN A 202 -22.73 -10.27 -2.29
C ASN A 202 -22.00 -11.10 -1.23
N GLU A 203 -21.78 -10.51 -0.07
CA GLU A 203 -21.07 -11.13 1.05
C GLU A 203 -21.75 -12.41 1.55
N GLY A 204 -23.08 -12.39 1.68
CA GLY A 204 -23.84 -13.54 2.19
C GLY A 204 -23.66 -14.82 1.38
N THR A 205 -23.46 -14.69 0.06
CA THR A 205 -23.25 -15.81 -0.87
C THR A 205 -21.80 -15.97 -1.31
N GLN A 206 -20.92 -15.01 -0.98
CA GLN A 206 -19.52 -14.92 -1.43
C GLN A 206 -19.40 -14.98 -2.97
N LYS A 207 -20.38 -14.38 -3.68
CA LYS A 207 -20.41 -14.31 -5.14
C LYS A 207 -20.29 -12.87 -5.61
N GLY A 208 -19.53 -12.68 -6.66
CA GLY A 208 -19.31 -11.35 -7.21
C GLY A 208 -18.59 -11.33 -8.54
N VAL A 209 -18.16 -10.15 -8.92
CA VAL A 209 -17.43 -9.89 -10.16
C VAL A 209 -15.93 -9.86 -9.87
N PHE A 210 -15.18 -10.63 -10.65
CA PHE A 210 -13.72 -10.67 -10.58
C PHE A 210 -13.14 -10.53 -11.98
N ALA A 211 -12.03 -9.78 -12.08
CA ALA A 211 -11.34 -9.58 -13.34
C ALA A 211 -10.60 -10.84 -13.83
N GLY A 212 -10.27 -11.77 -12.91
CA GLY A 212 -9.43 -12.93 -13.19
C GLY A 212 -7.95 -12.58 -13.34
N SER A 213 -7.55 -11.36 -12.97
CA SER A 213 -6.20 -10.81 -13.14
C SER A 213 -5.99 -9.62 -12.20
N PHE A 214 -4.72 -9.26 -11.92
CA PHE A 214 -4.33 -8.00 -11.31
C PHE A 214 -3.67 -7.02 -12.30
N THR A 215 -3.54 -7.39 -13.59
CA THR A 215 -2.82 -6.60 -14.60
C THR A 215 -3.65 -6.19 -15.81
N ASP A 216 -4.75 -6.90 -16.12
CA ASP A 216 -5.57 -6.64 -17.31
C ASP A 216 -6.46 -5.40 -17.15
N GLN A 217 -5.91 -4.23 -17.51
CA GLN A 217 -6.64 -2.96 -17.45
C GLN A 217 -7.86 -2.92 -18.40
N ASN A 218 -7.83 -3.66 -19.52
CA ASN A 218 -8.98 -3.71 -20.43
C ASN A 218 -10.17 -4.39 -19.76
N LYS A 219 -9.90 -5.45 -18.98
CA LYS A 219 -10.93 -6.11 -18.18
C LYS A 219 -11.53 -5.18 -17.13
N GLY A 220 -10.68 -4.41 -16.43
CA GLY A 220 -11.13 -3.38 -15.50
C GLY A 220 -12.03 -2.34 -16.15
N LYS A 221 -11.65 -1.85 -17.33
CA LYS A 221 -12.47 -0.92 -18.11
C LYS A 221 -13.82 -1.51 -18.51
N GLN A 222 -13.87 -2.77 -18.95
CA GLN A 222 -15.11 -3.45 -19.32
C GLN A 222 -16.05 -3.61 -18.11
N ILE A 223 -15.52 -4.08 -16.96
CA ILE A 223 -16.30 -4.25 -15.73
C ILE A 223 -16.87 -2.90 -15.27
N ALA A 224 -16.02 -1.87 -15.20
CA ALA A 224 -16.46 -0.53 -14.83
C ALA A 224 -17.53 0.02 -15.77
N SER A 225 -17.37 -0.15 -17.09
CA SER A 225 -18.37 0.28 -18.08
C SER A 225 -19.72 -0.41 -17.85
N THR A 226 -19.73 -1.69 -17.48
CA THR A 226 -20.96 -2.42 -17.15
C THR A 226 -21.64 -1.83 -15.90
N PHE A 227 -20.88 -1.56 -14.83
CA PHE A 227 -21.44 -0.94 -13.63
C PHE A 227 -21.98 0.48 -13.87
N ILE A 228 -21.26 1.27 -14.70
CA ILE A 228 -21.70 2.60 -15.11
C ILE A 228 -23.04 2.51 -15.87
N GLN A 229 -23.19 1.58 -16.81
CA GLN A 229 -24.44 1.34 -17.53
C GLN A 229 -25.58 0.90 -16.59
N GLN A 230 -25.27 0.20 -15.51
CA GLN A 230 -26.24 -0.18 -14.47
C GLN A 230 -26.56 0.98 -13.50
N GLY A 231 -25.90 2.11 -13.65
CA GLY A 231 -26.16 3.34 -12.90
C GLY A 231 -25.26 3.52 -11.68
N ALA A 232 -24.18 2.77 -11.51
CA ALA A 232 -23.21 3.06 -10.46
C ALA A 232 -22.49 4.39 -10.71
N ASP A 233 -22.42 5.24 -9.70
CA ASP A 233 -21.71 6.51 -9.74
C ASP A 233 -20.46 6.55 -8.83
N ILE A 234 -20.26 5.50 -8.02
CA ILE A 234 -19.03 5.31 -7.27
C ILE A 234 -18.61 3.84 -7.41
N ILE A 235 -17.34 3.60 -7.78
CA ILE A 235 -16.79 2.25 -7.95
C ILE A 235 -15.55 2.09 -7.07
N PHE A 236 -15.46 0.97 -6.37
CA PHE A 236 -14.32 0.55 -5.56
C PHE A 236 -13.65 -0.69 -6.19
N PRO A 237 -12.60 -0.52 -7.03
CA PRO A 237 -11.88 -1.62 -7.66
C PRO A 237 -10.83 -2.19 -6.69
N VAL A 238 -11.01 -3.43 -6.22
CA VAL A 238 -10.05 -4.15 -5.36
C VAL A 238 -9.20 -5.07 -6.25
N ALA A 239 -8.42 -4.48 -7.15
CA ALA A 239 -7.89 -5.22 -8.31
C ALA A 239 -6.50 -4.79 -8.78
N GLY A 240 -5.69 -4.11 -7.95
CA GLY A 240 -4.35 -3.68 -8.34
C GLY A 240 -4.35 -2.85 -9.62
N GLY A 241 -3.43 -3.14 -10.54
CA GLY A 241 -3.28 -2.44 -11.82
C GLY A 241 -4.52 -2.47 -12.74
N VAL A 242 -5.39 -3.47 -12.59
CA VAL A 242 -6.70 -3.55 -13.28
C VAL A 242 -7.57 -2.33 -12.95
N GLY A 243 -7.46 -1.78 -11.73
CA GLY A 243 -8.15 -0.58 -11.29
C GLY A 243 -7.89 0.67 -12.16
N LEU A 244 -6.72 0.74 -12.82
CA LEU A 244 -6.42 1.83 -13.76
C LEU A 244 -7.37 1.82 -14.97
N GLY A 245 -7.81 0.64 -15.40
CA GLY A 245 -8.85 0.52 -16.43
C GLY A 245 -10.20 1.09 -15.95
N THR A 246 -10.56 0.86 -14.68
CA THR A 246 -11.73 1.50 -14.06
C THR A 246 -11.60 3.02 -14.03
N ALA A 247 -10.42 3.52 -13.65
CA ALA A 247 -10.16 4.96 -13.62
C ALA A 247 -10.26 5.58 -15.03
N ALA A 248 -9.80 4.88 -16.06
CA ALA A 248 -9.96 5.31 -17.45
C ALA A 248 -11.44 5.32 -17.90
N ALA A 249 -12.25 4.33 -17.48
CA ALA A 249 -13.70 4.32 -17.77
C ALA A 249 -14.41 5.45 -17.04
N ALA A 250 -14.12 5.68 -15.77
CA ALA A 250 -14.69 6.77 -14.98
C ALA A 250 -14.32 8.15 -15.55
N ALA A 251 -13.07 8.34 -16.01
CA ALA A 251 -12.61 9.59 -16.63
C ALA A 251 -13.44 9.95 -17.87
N ALA A 252 -13.86 8.96 -18.65
CA ALA A 252 -14.68 9.15 -19.85
C ALA A 252 -16.11 9.63 -19.52
N THR A 253 -16.54 9.59 -18.26
CA THR A 253 -17.87 10.06 -17.84
C THR A 253 -17.96 11.56 -17.55
N ASN A 254 -16.87 12.31 -17.72
CA ASN A 254 -16.79 13.74 -17.43
C ASN A 254 -17.25 14.09 -15.99
N GLY A 255 -16.78 13.31 -15.01
CA GLY A 255 -17.01 13.55 -13.58
C GLY A 255 -18.37 13.05 -13.05
N LYS A 256 -19.10 12.26 -13.82
CA LYS A 256 -20.33 11.61 -13.33
C LYS A 256 -20.05 10.41 -12.45
N VAL A 257 -18.90 9.75 -12.62
CA VAL A 257 -18.48 8.58 -11.87
C VAL A 257 -17.16 8.88 -11.16
N ASN A 258 -17.11 8.53 -9.87
CA ASN A 258 -15.95 8.69 -9.01
C ASN A 258 -15.50 7.33 -8.45
N LEU A 259 -14.37 7.32 -7.80
CA LEU A 259 -13.77 6.09 -7.28
C LEU A 259 -13.42 6.24 -5.78
N ILE A 260 -13.51 5.14 -5.07
CA ILE A 260 -12.70 4.88 -3.89
C ILE A 260 -11.49 4.08 -4.37
N TRP A 261 -10.27 4.54 -4.08
CA TRP A 261 -9.06 3.79 -4.46
C TRP A 261 -8.67 2.77 -3.39
N VAL A 262 -7.65 1.96 -3.66
CA VAL A 262 -7.25 0.82 -2.82
C VAL A 262 -5.76 0.85 -2.48
N ASP A 263 -5.40 0.31 -1.33
CA ASP A 263 -4.08 0.05 -0.76
C ASP A 263 -3.25 1.30 -0.45
N PHE A 264 -2.89 2.09 -1.43
CA PHE A 264 -2.04 3.27 -1.29
C PHE A 264 -2.73 4.50 -1.89
N ASP A 265 -2.43 5.70 -1.36
CA ASP A 265 -3.08 6.94 -1.81
C ASP A 265 -3.04 7.08 -3.33
N GLY A 266 -4.20 6.98 -3.95
CA GLY A 266 -4.36 7.06 -5.40
C GLY A 266 -3.87 8.39 -5.98
N CYS A 267 -3.94 9.48 -5.23
CA CYS A 267 -3.44 10.77 -5.67
C CYS A 267 -1.91 10.83 -5.74
N GLN A 268 -1.21 9.99 -4.98
CA GLN A 268 0.25 9.85 -5.07
C GLN A 268 0.67 8.88 -6.18
N ASN A 269 0.03 7.71 -6.26
CA ASN A 269 0.46 6.64 -7.17
C ASN A 269 -0.15 6.69 -8.57
N ALA A 270 -1.37 7.21 -8.71
CA ALA A 270 -2.10 7.37 -9.97
C ALA A 270 -2.57 8.84 -10.14
N ALA A 271 -1.64 9.78 -9.98
CA ALA A 271 -1.90 11.22 -9.89
C ALA A 271 -2.74 11.79 -11.06
N GLN A 272 -2.61 11.20 -12.25
CA GLN A 272 -3.39 11.59 -13.43
C GLN A 272 -4.91 11.38 -13.25
N TYR A 273 -5.31 10.51 -12.31
CA TYR A 273 -6.71 10.22 -11.99
C TYR A 273 -7.16 10.80 -10.64
N CYS A 274 -6.31 11.57 -9.94
CA CYS A 274 -6.60 12.09 -8.59
C CYS A 274 -7.95 12.82 -8.51
N LYS A 275 -8.35 13.52 -9.56
CA LYS A 275 -9.65 14.20 -9.66
C LYS A 275 -10.88 13.28 -9.60
N LEU A 276 -10.68 11.96 -9.69
CA LEU A 276 -11.76 10.96 -9.63
C LEU A 276 -11.81 10.27 -8.25
N PHE A 277 -10.73 10.33 -7.48
CA PHE A 277 -10.64 9.62 -6.21
C PHE A 277 -11.26 10.44 -5.09
N ILE A 278 -12.39 9.96 -4.54
CA ILE A 278 -13.01 10.57 -3.36
C ILE A 278 -12.10 10.35 -2.14
N SER A 279 -11.56 9.16 -2.01
CA SER A 279 -10.60 8.74 -0.99
C SER A 279 -9.95 7.43 -1.43
N THR A 280 -9.13 6.85 -0.56
CA THR A 280 -8.50 5.53 -0.71
C THR A 280 -8.76 4.71 0.55
N VAL A 281 -9.15 3.44 0.40
CA VAL A 281 -9.07 2.49 1.50
C VAL A 281 -7.62 2.03 1.61
N LEU A 282 -6.95 2.50 2.64
CA LEU A 282 -5.52 2.29 2.85
C LEU A 282 -5.22 0.90 3.43
N LYS A 283 -4.14 0.33 2.95
CA LYS A 283 -3.41 -0.79 3.55
C LYS A 283 -1.97 -0.30 3.73
N ASN A 284 -1.58 0.02 4.96
CA ASN A 284 -0.31 0.70 5.24
C ASN A 284 0.89 -0.26 5.21
N ILE A 285 1.03 -0.98 4.09
CA ILE A 285 2.13 -1.89 3.79
C ILE A 285 3.49 -1.19 3.92
N PRO A 286 3.71 0.05 3.41
CA PRO A 286 5.02 0.69 3.48
C PRO A 286 5.55 0.76 4.91
N GLN A 287 4.71 1.15 5.87
CA GLN A 287 5.09 1.32 7.27
C GLN A 287 5.65 0.02 7.88
N ILE A 288 4.91 -1.10 7.72
CA ILE A 288 5.32 -2.36 8.34
C ILE A 288 6.47 -3.03 7.58
N VAL A 289 6.55 -2.86 6.25
CA VAL A 289 7.69 -3.35 5.46
C VAL A 289 8.96 -2.59 5.84
N THR A 290 8.92 -1.25 5.92
CA THR A 290 10.04 -0.41 6.37
C THR A 290 10.52 -0.88 7.73
N LYS A 291 9.62 -0.97 8.71
CA LYS A 291 9.95 -1.43 10.06
C LYS A 291 10.57 -2.82 10.07
N THR A 292 10.01 -3.76 9.33
CA THR A 292 10.50 -5.16 9.28
C THR A 292 11.91 -5.23 8.69
N VAL A 293 12.18 -4.45 7.64
CA VAL A 293 13.53 -4.35 7.04
C VAL A 293 14.51 -3.73 8.02
N GLU A 294 14.15 -2.65 8.70
CA GLU A 294 15.01 -1.98 9.68
C GLU A 294 15.28 -2.84 10.90
N ASP A 295 14.28 -3.52 11.43
CA ASP A 295 14.45 -4.47 12.53
C ASP A 295 15.38 -5.64 12.13
N ALA A 296 15.22 -6.16 10.92
CA ALA A 296 16.09 -7.23 10.42
C ALA A 296 17.54 -6.76 10.24
N ALA A 297 17.73 -5.54 9.73
CA ALA A 297 19.05 -4.92 9.55
C ALA A 297 19.74 -4.63 10.89
N ALA A 298 18.99 -4.30 11.93
CA ALA A 298 19.47 -4.10 13.29
C ALA A 298 19.72 -5.42 14.06
N GLY A 299 19.46 -6.58 13.44
CA GLY A 299 19.59 -7.89 14.12
C GLY A 299 18.38 -8.25 15.01
N ASN A 300 17.31 -7.47 15.00
CA ASN A 300 16.12 -7.62 15.83
C ASN A 300 14.96 -8.35 15.12
N PHE A 301 15.23 -9.05 14.03
CA PHE A 301 14.20 -9.81 13.31
C PHE A 301 13.48 -10.79 14.25
N LYS A 302 12.17 -10.77 14.24
CA LYS A 302 11.31 -11.71 14.96
C LYS A 302 10.37 -12.38 13.96
N SER A 303 10.19 -13.69 14.10
CA SER A 303 9.12 -14.41 13.42
C SER A 303 7.78 -14.15 14.10
N GLY A 304 6.69 -14.57 13.46
CA GLY A 304 5.33 -14.40 13.96
C GLY A 304 4.44 -13.69 12.97
N ALA A 305 3.45 -12.96 13.46
CA ALA A 305 2.50 -12.26 12.62
C ALA A 305 2.21 -10.84 13.13
N TYR A 306 1.91 -9.96 12.18
CA TYR A 306 1.34 -8.63 12.38
C TYR A 306 -0.05 -8.60 11.75
N VAL A 307 -0.98 -7.95 12.43
CA VAL A 307 -2.30 -7.66 11.90
C VAL A 307 -2.50 -6.13 11.88
N GLY A 308 -2.55 -5.56 10.68
CA GLY A 308 -2.87 -4.15 10.48
C GLY A 308 -4.36 -3.89 10.71
N THR A 309 -4.70 -2.96 11.58
CA THR A 309 -6.07 -2.59 11.96
C THR A 309 -6.25 -1.08 11.92
N LEU A 310 -7.48 -0.57 12.15
CA LEU A 310 -7.72 0.86 12.37
C LEU A 310 -7.01 1.38 13.62
N GLU A 311 -6.86 0.55 14.65
CA GLU A 311 -6.26 0.92 15.93
C GLU A 311 -4.75 1.20 15.80
N ASN A 312 -4.04 0.42 14.98
CA ASN A 312 -2.60 0.58 14.76
C ASN A 312 -2.26 1.26 13.44
N ASP A 313 -3.25 1.91 12.81
CA ASP A 313 -3.13 2.56 11.50
C ASP A 313 -2.64 1.65 10.37
N GLY A 314 -2.77 0.33 10.52
CA GLY A 314 -2.44 -0.65 9.49
C GLY A 314 -3.42 -0.65 8.32
N THR A 315 -4.66 -0.19 8.55
CA THR A 315 -5.67 0.11 7.53
C THR A 315 -6.40 1.38 7.89
N GLY A 316 -7.12 1.97 6.95
CA GLY A 316 -7.91 3.18 7.21
C GLY A 316 -8.52 3.78 5.97
N LEU A 317 -9.12 4.96 6.14
CA LEU A 317 -9.58 5.79 5.05
C LEU A 317 -8.59 6.93 4.84
N GLY A 318 -8.10 7.11 3.61
CA GLY A 318 -7.16 8.15 3.24
C GLY A 318 -7.80 9.54 3.17
N ALA A 319 -6.99 10.55 2.90
CA ALA A 319 -7.44 11.91 2.70
C ALA A 319 -8.43 12.02 1.54
N PHE A 320 -9.33 13.01 1.64
CA PHE A 320 -10.30 13.29 0.57
C PHE A 320 -9.69 14.09 -0.59
N ASN A 321 -8.48 14.60 -0.44
CA ASN A 321 -7.74 15.33 -1.48
C ASN A 321 -8.61 16.38 -2.19
N GLN A 322 -8.82 16.26 -3.51
CA GLN A 322 -9.64 17.18 -4.29
C GLN A 322 -11.15 17.12 -3.98
N PHE A 323 -11.58 16.16 -3.20
CA PHE A 323 -12.97 16.03 -2.72
C PHE A 323 -13.18 16.63 -1.34
N ASP A 324 -12.14 17.14 -0.67
CA ASP A 324 -12.27 17.58 0.72
C ASP A 324 -13.41 18.60 0.92
N SER A 325 -13.52 19.59 0.05
CA SER A 325 -14.63 20.58 0.08
C SER A 325 -15.98 20.03 -0.39
N LYS A 326 -16.02 18.84 -1.02
CA LYS A 326 -17.23 18.22 -1.57
C LYS A 326 -17.84 17.18 -0.65
N VAL A 327 -17.03 16.58 0.24
CA VAL A 327 -17.52 15.67 1.28
C VAL A 327 -18.21 16.50 2.37
N PRO A 328 -19.51 16.27 2.66
CA PRO A 328 -20.24 17.02 3.68
C PRO A 328 -19.54 16.95 5.05
N ALA A 329 -19.52 18.06 5.79
CA ALA A 329 -18.89 18.12 7.10
C ALA A 329 -19.51 17.10 8.09
N GLU A 330 -20.84 16.92 8.02
CA GLU A 330 -21.55 15.91 8.80
C GLU A 330 -21.00 14.49 8.51
N LEU A 331 -20.84 14.15 7.21
CA LEU A 331 -20.32 12.84 6.81
C LEU A 331 -18.88 12.61 7.28
N LYS A 332 -18.04 13.65 7.28
CA LYS A 332 -16.68 13.57 7.85
C LYS A 332 -16.73 13.26 9.35
N THR A 333 -17.56 13.97 10.11
CA THR A 333 -17.74 13.73 11.55
C THR A 333 -18.27 12.33 11.84
N GLU A 334 -19.18 11.84 11.02
CA GLU A 334 -19.71 10.48 11.12
C GLU A 334 -18.63 9.42 10.88
N LEU A 335 -17.77 9.63 9.89
CA LEU A 335 -16.65 8.71 9.58
C LEU A 335 -15.64 8.63 10.73
N GLU A 336 -15.33 9.76 11.37
CA GLU A 336 -14.46 9.77 12.56
C GLU A 336 -15.10 9.05 13.75
N THR A 337 -16.38 9.27 14.00
CA THR A 337 -17.14 8.57 15.03
C THR A 337 -17.19 7.06 14.74
N LEU A 338 -17.45 6.70 13.49
CA LEU A 338 -17.53 5.31 13.05
C LEU A 338 -16.19 4.60 13.18
N LYS A 339 -15.08 5.28 12.85
CA LYS A 339 -13.72 4.76 13.10
C LYS A 339 -13.54 4.42 14.58
N ALA A 340 -13.89 5.33 15.48
CA ALA A 340 -13.79 5.11 16.92
C ALA A 340 -14.72 3.97 17.39
N ASP A 341 -15.94 3.88 16.88
CA ASP A 341 -16.91 2.83 17.20
C ASP A 341 -16.45 1.44 16.74
N ILE A 342 -15.75 1.34 15.60
CA ILE A 342 -15.15 0.08 15.12
C ILE A 342 -13.96 -0.30 16.01
N ILE A 343 -13.07 0.63 16.33
CA ILE A 343 -11.90 0.38 17.20
C ILE A 343 -12.34 -0.10 18.59
N SER A 344 -13.38 0.51 19.16
CA SER A 344 -13.89 0.12 20.47
C SER A 344 -14.73 -1.16 20.47
N GLY A 345 -15.01 -1.74 19.30
CA GLY A 345 -15.87 -2.92 19.16
C GLY A 345 -17.38 -2.63 19.28
N LYS A 346 -17.81 -1.38 19.37
CA LYS A 346 -19.23 -0.99 19.37
C LYS A 346 -19.89 -1.26 18.03
N VAL A 347 -19.14 -1.14 16.93
CA VAL A 347 -19.53 -1.60 15.59
C VAL A 347 -18.65 -2.77 15.23
N THR A 348 -19.29 -3.92 14.94
CA THR A 348 -18.62 -5.17 14.55
C THR A 348 -18.79 -5.39 13.06
N ILE A 349 -17.77 -5.92 12.44
CA ILE A 349 -17.73 -6.28 11.02
C ILE A 349 -17.86 -7.80 10.90
N ALA A 350 -18.74 -8.28 10.02
CA ALA A 350 -19.12 -9.69 9.97
C ALA A 350 -18.26 -10.53 9.02
N SER A 351 -17.40 -9.90 8.20
CA SER A 351 -16.55 -10.61 7.24
C SER A 351 -15.85 -11.82 7.87
N LYS A 352 -15.97 -12.98 7.21
CA LYS A 352 -15.44 -14.27 7.69
C LYS A 352 -13.96 -14.47 7.41
N VAL A 353 -13.37 -13.58 6.59
CA VAL A 353 -11.96 -13.65 6.17
C VAL A 353 -11.07 -12.65 6.89
N GLN A 354 -11.54 -12.08 8.00
CA GLN A 354 -10.72 -11.23 8.85
C GLN A 354 -9.54 -12.02 9.41
N PRO A 355 -8.31 -11.45 9.38
CA PRO A 355 -7.16 -12.11 9.99
C PRO A 355 -7.37 -12.25 11.50
N LYS A 356 -6.94 -13.39 12.04
CA LYS A 356 -6.93 -13.62 13.49
C LYS A 356 -5.74 -12.89 14.10
N ALA A 357 -5.98 -12.18 15.20
CA ALA A 357 -4.94 -11.52 15.98
C ALA A 357 -4.03 -12.52 16.68
#